data_0d4c25b5019d08eda8c7bb75ee2fd060
#
_entry.id   0d4c25b5019d08eda8c7bb75ee2fd060
#
_cell.length_a   1.000
_cell.length_b   1.000
_cell.length_c   1.000
_cell.angle_alpha   90.00
_cell.angle_beta   90.00
_cell.angle_gamma   90.00
#
_symmetry.space_group_name_H-M   'P 1'
#
loop_
_entity.id
_entity.type
_entity.pdbx_description
1 polymer ?
#
loop_
_entity_poly.entity_id
_entity_poly.type
_entity_poly.pdbx_seq_one_letter_code
_entity_poly.pdbx_strand_id
1 'polypeptide(L)'
;DRFYQITELAITPDKQLPLGLRRHSLQERFASSFWSAKKSITNRREHLINSLEGFKENKITKEFFENSDENDDEDTIIAGLTKSELVSVDWENVIKNCESEIRALNTYVDLAEIVINSTTEGIDPDPKINETVRLFSEHIDKNPGKPLLIFSKYTDTLNEVERAVISYCETNDIYMGYASYRGDYRRIKYANDREHRKAEKRDITRALNNGRIQVIFCSSAASEGLNLQAASYMINVDVPWVPSDLEQRIGRIARLGQKEDEVVIDNIWYPFSIESNMYK
;
A
#
# COMPACT_ATOMS: atom_id res chain seq x y z
N ASP A 1 -11.95 -13.92 4.96
CA ASP A 1 -11.42 -13.95 6.33
C ASP A 1 -11.15 -15.36 6.88
N ARG A 2 -11.86 -16.41 6.38
CA ARG A 2 -11.71 -17.77 6.91
C ARG A 2 -10.60 -18.60 6.21
N PHE A 3 -10.13 -18.16 5.07
CA PHE A 3 -9.24 -18.94 4.19
C PHE A 3 -7.78 -18.52 4.25
N TYR A 4 -7.50 -17.36 4.81
CA TYR A 4 -6.14 -16.88 4.93
C TYR A 4 -5.46 -17.49 6.16
N GLN A 5 -4.30 -18.12 5.96
CA GLN A 5 -3.50 -18.79 7.00
C GLN A 5 -4.05 -20.11 7.56
N ILE A 6 -5.02 -20.74 6.88
CA ILE A 6 -5.50 -22.08 7.26
C ILE A 6 -4.33 -23.08 7.28
N THR A 7 -3.39 -22.92 6.36
CA THR A 7 -2.22 -23.81 6.23
C THR A 7 -1.32 -23.72 7.45
N GLU A 8 -1.02 -22.51 7.95
CA GLU A 8 -0.21 -22.33 9.16
C GLU A 8 -0.89 -22.90 10.41
N LEU A 9 -2.20 -22.73 10.52
CA LEU A 9 -2.98 -23.31 11.61
C LEU A 9 -2.97 -24.84 11.61
N ALA A 10 -2.91 -25.44 10.44
CA ALA A 10 -2.80 -26.90 10.32
C ALA A 10 -1.41 -27.40 10.75
N ILE A 11 -0.36 -26.59 10.56
CA ILE A 11 1.01 -26.92 10.97
C ILE A 11 1.20 -26.75 12.48
N THR A 12 0.64 -25.68 13.06
CA THR A 12 0.84 -25.32 14.47
C THR A 12 -0.48 -25.02 15.16
N PRO A 13 -1.36 -26.01 15.36
CA PRO A 13 -2.69 -25.79 15.94
C PRO A 13 -2.65 -25.22 17.36
N ASP A 14 -1.62 -25.58 18.14
CA ASP A 14 -1.49 -25.18 19.55
C ASP A 14 -0.70 -23.88 19.74
N LYS A 15 0.01 -23.39 18.74
CA LYS A 15 0.67 -22.10 18.79
C LYS A 15 -0.34 -21.03 18.40
N GLN A 16 -0.73 -20.20 19.34
CA GLN A 16 -1.42 -18.95 19.04
C GLN A 16 -0.47 -18.08 18.21
N LEU A 17 -0.43 -18.35 16.91
CA LEU A 17 0.14 -17.42 15.97
C LEU A 17 -0.50 -16.06 16.23
N PRO A 18 0.21 -14.95 16.08
CA PRO A 18 -0.39 -13.63 16.12
C PRO A 18 -1.30 -13.41 14.90
N LEU A 19 -2.31 -14.29 14.79
CA LEU A 19 -3.32 -14.29 13.72
C LEU A 19 -4.03 -12.95 13.65
N GLY A 20 -4.12 -12.26 14.79
CA GLY A 20 -4.70 -10.93 14.88
C GLY A 20 -3.90 -9.91 14.07
N LEU A 21 -2.57 -9.90 14.20
CA LEU A 21 -1.70 -8.93 13.51
C LEU A 21 -1.68 -9.17 11.99
N ARG A 22 -1.52 -10.40 11.56
CA ARG A 22 -1.53 -10.72 10.11
C ARG A 22 -2.89 -10.50 9.48
N ARG A 23 -3.97 -10.83 10.17
CA ARG A 23 -5.33 -10.51 9.73
C ARG A 23 -5.52 -9.01 9.61
N HIS A 24 -4.99 -8.24 10.53
CA HIS A 24 -5.06 -6.80 10.54
C HIS A 24 -4.29 -6.20 9.36
N SER A 25 -3.03 -6.60 9.15
CA SER A 25 -2.23 -6.17 8.00
C SER A 25 -2.92 -6.45 6.66
N LEU A 26 -3.49 -7.63 6.49
CA LEU A 26 -4.25 -7.96 5.28
C LEU A 26 -5.50 -7.07 5.12
N GLN A 27 -6.24 -6.84 6.21
CA GLN A 27 -7.42 -5.96 6.19
C GLN A 27 -7.04 -4.53 5.82
N GLU A 28 -5.91 -4.01 6.33
CA GLU A 28 -5.38 -2.70 5.96
C GLU A 28 -5.02 -2.64 4.47
N ARG A 29 -4.40 -3.69 3.91
CA ARG A 29 -4.06 -3.74 2.48
C ARG A 29 -5.29 -3.75 1.60
N PHE A 30 -6.33 -4.51 1.99
CA PHE A 30 -7.63 -4.49 1.31
C PHE A 30 -8.33 -3.14 1.42
N ALA A 31 -8.17 -2.46 2.54
CA ALA A 31 -8.71 -1.13 2.75
C ALA A 31 -7.89 -0.04 2.04
N SER A 32 -6.61 -0.27 1.79
CA SER A 32 -5.76 0.68 1.07
C SER A 32 -6.16 0.79 -0.40
N SER A 33 -6.12 -0.31 -1.14
CA SER A 33 -6.56 -0.34 -2.54
C SER A 33 -6.84 -1.74 -3.05
N PHE A 34 -7.62 -1.82 -4.13
CA PHE A 34 -7.83 -3.02 -4.92
C PHE A 34 -6.50 -3.65 -5.39
N TRP A 35 -5.55 -2.83 -5.84
CA TRP A 35 -4.26 -3.28 -6.33
C TRP A 35 -3.36 -3.85 -5.22
N SER A 36 -3.35 -3.22 -4.04
CA SER A 36 -2.65 -3.74 -2.87
C SER A 36 -3.24 -5.08 -2.42
N ALA A 37 -4.57 -5.20 -2.42
CA ALA A 37 -5.25 -6.44 -2.12
C ALA A 37 -4.90 -7.55 -3.12
N LYS A 38 -5.02 -7.27 -4.43
CA LYS A 38 -4.68 -8.21 -5.50
C LYS A 38 -3.24 -8.70 -5.37
N LYS A 39 -2.31 -7.80 -5.14
CA LYS A 39 -0.88 -8.12 -4.96
C LYS A 39 -0.67 -9.10 -3.79
N SER A 40 -1.26 -8.79 -2.63
CA SER A 40 -1.14 -9.63 -1.43
C SER A 40 -1.71 -11.03 -1.64
N ILE A 41 -2.86 -11.13 -2.30
CA ILE A 41 -3.48 -12.43 -2.64
C ILE A 41 -2.59 -13.22 -3.59
N THR A 42 -2.05 -12.56 -4.61
CA THR A 42 -1.18 -13.21 -5.61
C THR A 42 0.11 -13.72 -4.96
N ASN A 43 0.78 -12.88 -4.16
CA ASN A 43 2.00 -13.27 -3.46
C ASN A 43 1.74 -14.45 -2.51
N ARG A 44 0.64 -14.41 -1.75
CA ARG A 44 0.27 -15.51 -0.85
C ARG A 44 0.01 -16.81 -1.61
N ARG A 45 -0.70 -16.74 -2.73
CA ARG A 45 -0.96 -17.90 -3.59
C ARG A 45 0.34 -18.53 -4.11
N GLU A 46 1.23 -17.72 -4.64
CA GLU A 46 2.53 -18.17 -5.15
C GLU A 46 3.37 -18.81 -4.06
N HIS A 47 3.40 -18.19 -2.89
CA HIS A 47 4.08 -18.74 -1.72
C HIS A 47 3.56 -20.13 -1.33
N LEU A 48 2.24 -20.33 -1.29
CA LEU A 48 1.64 -21.61 -0.99
C LEU A 48 1.91 -22.67 -2.07
N ILE A 49 1.85 -22.29 -3.35
CA ILE A 49 2.17 -23.18 -4.47
C ILE A 49 3.62 -23.66 -4.36
N ASN A 50 4.56 -22.76 -4.11
CA ASN A 50 5.98 -23.11 -3.96
C ASN A 50 6.25 -24.01 -2.74
N SER A 51 5.47 -23.85 -1.67
CA SER A 51 5.61 -24.63 -0.44
C SER A 51 4.95 -26.02 -0.50
N LEU A 52 3.97 -26.19 -1.38
CA LEU A 52 3.15 -27.41 -1.44
C LEU A 52 3.98 -28.66 -1.74
N GLU A 53 5.00 -28.59 -2.58
CA GLU A 53 5.88 -29.73 -2.85
C GLU A 53 6.68 -30.13 -1.60
N GLY A 54 7.18 -29.15 -0.85
CA GLY A 54 7.83 -29.39 0.44
C GLY A 54 6.91 -30.09 1.43
N PHE A 55 5.64 -29.67 1.51
CA PHE A 55 4.65 -30.32 2.39
C PHE A 55 4.39 -31.77 1.99
N LYS A 56 4.35 -32.09 0.70
CA LYS A 56 4.22 -33.47 0.18
C LYS A 56 5.43 -34.32 0.55
N GLU A 57 6.59 -33.73 0.76
CA GLU A 57 7.80 -34.40 1.26
C GLU A 57 7.93 -34.38 2.80
N ASN A 58 6.88 -33.96 3.51
CA ASN A 58 6.85 -33.77 4.97
C ASN A 58 7.93 -32.80 5.47
N LYS A 59 8.17 -31.74 4.70
CA LYS A 59 9.18 -30.71 5.00
C LYS A 59 8.54 -29.34 5.05
N ILE A 60 9.04 -28.54 5.96
CA ILE A 60 8.77 -27.08 6.01
C ILE A 60 10.10 -26.39 5.80
N THR A 61 10.16 -25.55 4.78
CA THR A 61 11.32 -24.69 4.57
C THR A 61 11.28 -23.49 5.52
N LYS A 62 12.44 -22.98 5.94
CA LYS A 62 12.51 -21.74 6.71
C LYS A 62 11.78 -20.61 6.00
N GLU A 63 11.92 -20.55 4.69
CA GLU A 63 11.27 -19.57 3.82
C GLU A 63 9.73 -19.56 3.92
N PHE A 64 9.11 -20.68 4.30
CA PHE A 64 7.66 -20.71 4.50
C PHE A 64 7.20 -19.74 5.60
N PHE A 65 8.01 -19.57 6.61
CA PHE A 65 7.70 -18.67 7.74
C PHE A 65 8.34 -17.28 7.60
N GLU A 66 9.39 -17.15 6.80
CA GLU A 66 10.14 -15.90 6.62
C GLU A 66 9.56 -15.02 5.50
N ASN A 67 8.85 -15.61 4.53
CA ASN A 67 8.21 -14.87 3.43
C ASN A 67 6.81 -14.33 3.79
N SER A 68 6.66 -13.72 4.96
CA SER A 68 5.65 -12.71 5.17
C SER A 68 6.11 -11.44 4.48
N ASP A 69 5.20 -10.76 3.79
CA ASP A 69 5.44 -9.53 3.02
C ASP A 69 6.54 -8.63 3.61
N GLU A 70 7.44 -8.11 2.77
CA GLU A 70 8.59 -7.25 3.11
C GLU A 70 8.26 -6.00 3.96
N ASN A 71 7.00 -5.78 4.30
CA ASN A 71 6.50 -4.67 5.12
C ASN A 71 5.85 -5.10 6.43
N ASP A 72 5.85 -6.38 6.79
CA ASP A 72 5.42 -6.80 8.11
C ASP A 72 6.58 -6.57 9.09
N ASP A 73 6.30 -5.78 10.13
CA ASP A 73 7.26 -5.50 11.20
C ASP A 73 7.93 -6.78 11.69
N GLU A 74 9.25 -6.73 11.89
CA GLU A 74 10.17 -7.83 12.19
C GLU A 74 9.80 -8.72 13.38
N ASP A 75 8.75 -8.40 14.13
CA ASP A 75 8.34 -9.11 15.36
C ASP A 75 7.52 -10.38 15.11
N THR A 76 7.28 -10.80 13.88
CA THR A 76 6.48 -11.99 13.57
C THR A 76 7.31 -13.19 13.12
N ILE A 77 8.45 -13.36 13.71
CA ILE A 77 9.26 -14.58 13.48
C ILE A 77 8.60 -15.72 14.23
N ILE A 78 8.09 -16.67 13.48
CA ILE A 78 7.67 -17.93 14.05
C ILE A 78 8.91 -18.63 14.58
N ALA A 79 9.00 -18.71 15.89
CA ALA A 79 10.00 -19.47 16.59
C ALA A 79 10.12 -20.85 15.95
N GLY A 80 11.33 -21.26 15.60
CA GLY A 80 11.62 -22.50 14.93
C GLY A 80 10.86 -23.68 15.57
N LEU A 81 10.16 -24.41 14.75
CA LEU A 81 9.62 -25.70 15.14
C LEU A 81 10.77 -26.63 15.52
N THR A 82 10.69 -27.22 16.69
CA THR A 82 11.66 -28.24 17.09
C THR A 82 11.46 -29.50 16.24
N LYS A 83 12.50 -30.34 16.13
CA LYS A 83 12.39 -31.63 15.42
C LYS A 83 11.25 -32.50 15.96
N SER A 84 10.96 -32.44 17.27
CA SER A 84 9.86 -33.17 17.90
C SER A 84 8.48 -32.63 17.51
N GLU A 85 8.35 -31.34 17.27
CA GLU A 85 7.09 -30.72 16.82
C GLU A 85 6.80 -31.07 15.35
N LEU A 86 7.81 -31.20 14.51
CA LEU A 86 7.66 -31.63 13.11
C LEU A 86 7.17 -33.08 12.99
N VAL A 87 7.51 -33.93 13.93
CA VAL A 87 7.07 -35.34 13.97
C VAL A 87 5.57 -35.46 14.28
N SER A 88 4.99 -34.50 14.96
CA SER A 88 3.57 -34.46 15.34
C SER A 88 2.66 -33.77 14.31
N VAL A 89 3.18 -33.28 13.21
CA VAL A 89 2.39 -32.55 12.18
C VAL A 89 1.56 -33.56 11.38
N ASP A 90 0.27 -33.31 11.29
CA ASP A 90 -0.64 -34.02 10.39
C ASP A 90 -0.47 -33.48 8.95
N TRP A 91 0.47 -34.05 8.22
CA TRP A 91 0.83 -33.63 6.88
C TRP A 91 -0.31 -33.76 5.87
N GLU A 92 -1.17 -34.73 6.02
CA GLU A 92 -2.34 -34.91 5.15
C GLU A 92 -3.30 -33.74 5.33
N ASN A 93 -3.54 -33.32 6.56
CA ASN A 93 -4.34 -32.14 6.89
C ASN A 93 -3.70 -30.85 6.41
N VAL A 94 -2.38 -30.69 6.56
CA VAL A 94 -1.63 -29.53 6.06
C VAL A 94 -1.77 -29.39 4.54
N ILE A 95 -1.53 -30.47 3.78
CA ILE A 95 -1.65 -30.49 2.32
C ILE A 95 -3.07 -30.13 1.90
N LYS A 96 -4.08 -30.76 2.50
CA LYS A 96 -5.50 -30.52 2.21
C LYS A 96 -5.88 -29.04 2.44
N ASN A 97 -5.42 -28.45 3.54
CA ASN A 97 -5.69 -27.05 3.86
C ASN A 97 -4.95 -26.12 2.90
N CYS A 98 -3.70 -26.40 2.57
CA CYS A 98 -2.92 -25.65 1.59
C CYS A 98 -3.61 -25.63 0.22
N GLU A 99 -4.01 -26.79 -0.30
CA GLU A 99 -4.73 -26.88 -1.56
C GLU A 99 -6.09 -26.16 -1.52
N SER A 100 -6.79 -26.20 -0.38
CA SER A 100 -8.06 -25.49 -0.20
C SER A 100 -7.85 -23.98 -0.20
N GLU A 101 -6.80 -23.50 0.47
CA GLU A 101 -6.43 -22.08 0.50
C GLU A 101 -6.02 -21.59 -0.91
N ILE A 102 -5.20 -22.35 -1.63
CA ILE A 102 -4.82 -22.05 -3.02
C ILE A 102 -6.07 -21.94 -3.92
N ARG A 103 -7.03 -22.88 -3.81
CA ARG A 103 -8.29 -22.81 -4.60
C ARG A 103 -9.08 -21.52 -4.30
N ALA A 104 -9.18 -21.16 -3.03
CA ALA A 104 -9.86 -19.93 -2.63
C ALA A 104 -9.15 -18.69 -3.18
N LEU A 105 -7.82 -18.64 -3.08
CA LEU A 105 -7.02 -17.52 -3.60
C LEU A 105 -7.12 -17.43 -5.13
N ASN A 106 -7.14 -18.54 -5.87
CA ASN A 106 -7.39 -18.55 -7.31
C ASN A 106 -8.72 -17.88 -7.65
N THR A 107 -9.79 -18.22 -6.92
CA THR A 107 -11.11 -17.59 -7.13
C THR A 107 -11.04 -16.06 -6.97
N TYR A 108 -10.30 -15.56 -5.98
CA TYR A 108 -10.13 -14.11 -5.80
C TYR A 108 -9.31 -13.48 -6.94
N VAL A 109 -8.26 -14.15 -7.42
CA VAL A 109 -7.47 -13.67 -8.57
C VAL A 109 -8.34 -13.60 -9.81
N ASP A 110 -9.13 -14.63 -10.09
CA ASP A 110 -10.02 -14.69 -11.26
C ASP A 110 -11.08 -13.58 -11.18
N LEU A 111 -11.67 -13.35 -10.01
CA LEU A 111 -12.61 -12.23 -9.80
C LEU A 111 -11.94 -10.87 -10.03
N ALA A 112 -10.70 -10.69 -9.57
CA ALA A 112 -9.96 -9.47 -9.79
C ALA A 112 -9.69 -9.23 -11.28
N GLU A 113 -9.36 -10.27 -12.05
CA GLU A 113 -9.19 -10.17 -13.51
C GLU A 113 -10.51 -9.81 -14.22
N ILE A 114 -11.64 -10.38 -13.76
CA ILE A 114 -12.98 -10.01 -14.29
C ILE A 114 -13.25 -8.52 -14.05
N VAL A 115 -12.97 -8.01 -12.86
CA VAL A 115 -13.15 -6.58 -12.52
C VAL A 115 -12.29 -5.70 -13.43
N ILE A 116 -11.01 -6.02 -13.58
CA ILE A 116 -10.08 -5.28 -14.45
C ILE A 116 -10.60 -5.26 -15.89
N ASN A 117 -10.97 -6.42 -16.44
CA ASN A 117 -11.39 -6.56 -17.84
C ASN A 117 -12.77 -5.93 -18.12
N SER A 118 -13.60 -5.77 -17.09
CA SER A 118 -14.92 -5.12 -17.21
C SER A 118 -14.91 -3.62 -16.96
N THR A 119 -13.80 -3.07 -16.52
CA THR A 119 -13.66 -1.65 -16.24
C THR A 119 -13.58 -0.86 -17.55
N THR A 120 -14.29 0.27 -17.61
CA THR A 120 -14.29 1.16 -18.77
C THR A 120 -12.90 1.75 -18.99
N GLU A 121 -12.48 1.84 -20.25
CA GLU A 121 -11.21 2.46 -20.59
C GLU A 121 -11.09 3.88 -20.01
N GLY A 122 -9.96 4.19 -19.39
CA GLY A 122 -9.69 5.46 -18.71
C GLY A 122 -10.23 5.57 -17.28
N ILE A 123 -10.94 4.55 -16.77
CA ILE A 123 -11.36 4.46 -15.38
C ILE A 123 -10.54 3.37 -14.69
N ASP A 124 -10.00 3.67 -13.50
CA ASP A 124 -9.32 2.64 -12.71
C ASP A 124 -10.36 1.70 -12.04
N PRO A 125 -10.11 0.39 -11.93
CA PRO A 125 -11.00 -0.51 -11.20
C PRO A 125 -11.14 -0.14 -9.70
N ASP A 126 -10.19 0.62 -9.17
CA ASP A 126 -10.22 1.08 -7.78
C ASP A 126 -10.88 2.47 -7.65
N PRO A 127 -12.03 2.58 -6.95
CA PRO A 127 -12.69 3.87 -6.76
C PRO A 127 -11.87 4.88 -5.96
N LYS A 128 -10.95 4.46 -5.06
CA LYS A 128 -10.07 5.38 -4.34
C LYS A 128 -9.06 6.06 -5.28
N ILE A 129 -8.55 5.33 -6.28
CA ILE A 129 -7.65 5.90 -7.27
C ILE A 129 -8.40 6.94 -8.11
N ASN A 130 -9.61 6.61 -8.58
CA ASN A 130 -10.43 7.57 -9.32
C ASN A 130 -10.75 8.82 -8.50
N GLU A 131 -11.09 8.65 -7.22
CA GLU A 131 -11.34 9.78 -6.31
C GLU A 131 -10.09 10.62 -6.07
N THR A 132 -8.92 9.97 -5.96
CA THR A 132 -7.63 10.69 -5.84
C THR A 132 -7.37 11.55 -7.08
N VAL A 133 -7.60 11.01 -8.29
CA VAL A 133 -7.45 11.76 -9.54
C VAL A 133 -8.45 12.92 -9.60
N ARG A 134 -9.70 12.70 -9.17
CA ARG A 134 -10.73 13.74 -9.10
C ARG A 134 -10.32 14.91 -8.16
N LEU A 135 -9.91 14.58 -6.93
CA LEU A 135 -9.44 15.56 -5.95
C LEU A 135 -8.20 16.31 -6.44
N PHE A 136 -7.27 15.57 -7.05
CA PHE A 136 -6.09 16.16 -7.70
C PHE A 136 -6.50 17.16 -8.78
N SER A 137 -7.38 16.77 -9.71
CA SER A 137 -7.82 17.66 -10.81
C SER A 137 -8.51 18.92 -10.28
N GLU A 138 -9.39 18.78 -9.30
CA GLU A 138 -10.03 19.94 -8.68
C GLU A 138 -9.05 20.89 -7.99
N HIS A 139 -8.00 20.34 -7.36
CA HIS A 139 -7.00 21.16 -6.69
C HIS A 139 -6.19 21.97 -7.71
N ILE A 140 -5.70 21.36 -8.77
CA ILE A 140 -4.88 22.07 -9.77
C ILE A 140 -5.67 23.14 -10.52
N ASP A 141 -6.97 22.88 -10.76
CA ASP A 141 -7.87 23.84 -11.41
C ASP A 141 -8.17 25.05 -10.52
N LYS A 142 -8.44 24.82 -9.23
CA LYS A 142 -8.76 25.86 -8.26
C LYS A 142 -7.52 26.61 -7.74
N ASN A 143 -6.38 25.93 -7.70
CA ASN A 143 -5.15 26.44 -7.09
C ASN A 143 -3.93 26.23 -8.02
N PRO A 144 -3.90 26.84 -9.20
CA PRO A 144 -2.83 26.63 -10.17
C PRO A 144 -1.46 26.94 -9.57
N GLY A 145 -0.56 25.95 -9.68
CA GLY A 145 0.82 26.06 -9.18
C GLY A 145 1.01 25.82 -7.68
N LYS A 146 -0.05 25.71 -6.88
CA LYS A 146 0.08 25.34 -5.46
C LYS A 146 0.37 23.85 -5.31
N PRO A 147 1.42 23.50 -4.56
CA PRO A 147 1.81 22.11 -4.42
C PRO A 147 0.87 21.33 -3.49
N LEU A 148 0.74 20.04 -3.77
CA LEU A 148 -0.02 19.09 -2.96
C LEU A 148 0.78 17.82 -2.66
N LEU A 149 0.36 17.11 -1.62
CA LEU A 149 0.92 15.83 -1.20
C LEU A 149 -0.11 14.72 -1.35
N ILE A 150 0.32 13.59 -1.86
CA ILE A 150 -0.51 12.38 -1.93
C ILE A 150 0.19 11.29 -1.11
N PHE A 151 -0.50 10.81 -0.08
CA PHE A 151 0.02 9.81 0.84
C PHE A 151 -0.68 8.47 0.70
N SER A 152 0.10 7.39 0.73
CA SER A 152 -0.37 6.04 0.99
C SER A 152 0.65 5.29 1.87
N LYS A 153 0.17 4.43 2.75
CA LYS A 153 1.01 3.50 3.53
C LYS A 153 1.66 2.47 2.60
N TYR A 154 0.93 2.01 1.59
CA TYR A 154 1.33 0.91 0.72
C TYR A 154 1.90 1.41 -0.60
N THR A 155 3.10 0.92 -0.91
CA THR A 155 3.82 1.29 -2.13
C THR A 155 3.06 0.88 -3.39
N ASP A 156 2.37 -0.27 -3.36
CA ASP A 156 1.58 -0.75 -4.51
C ASP A 156 0.43 0.20 -4.82
N THR A 157 -0.32 0.65 -3.80
CA THR A 157 -1.35 1.69 -3.95
C THR A 157 -0.77 2.98 -4.50
N LEU A 158 0.37 3.42 -3.94
CA LEU A 158 1.01 4.67 -4.35
C LEU A 158 1.53 4.61 -5.80
N ASN A 159 1.97 3.44 -6.27
CA ASN A 159 2.37 3.23 -7.66
C ASN A 159 1.21 3.47 -8.61
N GLU A 160 0.05 2.89 -8.30
CA GLU A 160 -1.13 3.01 -9.16
C GLU A 160 -1.71 4.42 -9.13
N VAL A 161 -1.74 5.06 -7.98
CA VAL A 161 -2.12 6.48 -7.85
C VAL A 161 -1.20 7.38 -8.68
N GLU A 162 0.13 7.18 -8.57
CA GLU A 162 1.10 7.94 -9.37
C GLU A 162 0.85 7.72 -10.87
N ARG A 163 0.68 6.47 -11.30
CA ARG A 163 0.37 6.12 -12.68
C ARG A 163 -0.90 6.81 -13.18
N ALA A 164 -1.98 6.75 -12.39
CA ALA A 164 -3.27 7.34 -12.77
C ALA A 164 -3.21 8.87 -12.86
N VAL A 165 -2.57 9.54 -11.89
CA VAL A 165 -2.40 11.01 -11.90
C VAL A 165 -1.55 11.44 -13.08
N ILE A 166 -0.45 10.73 -13.39
CA ILE A 166 0.41 11.06 -14.53
C ILE A 166 -0.35 10.86 -15.85
N SER A 167 -1.08 9.74 -16.00
CA SER A 167 -1.91 9.48 -17.18
C SER A 167 -2.98 10.55 -17.37
N TYR A 168 -3.62 11.00 -16.29
CA TYR A 168 -4.55 12.13 -16.34
C TYR A 168 -3.88 13.40 -16.84
N CYS A 169 -2.68 13.72 -16.35
CA CYS A 169 -1.93 14.89 -16.79
C CYS A 169 -1.57 14.80 -18.28
N GLU A 170 -1.12 13.64 -18.75
CA GLU A 170 -0.77 13.41 -20.16
C GLU A 170 -1.99 13.55 -21.07
N THR A 171 -3.13 13.00 -20.65
CA THR A 171 -4.40 13.07 -21.43
C THR A 171 -4.94 14.50 -21.53
N ASN A 172 -4.68 15.35 -20.52
CA ASN A 172 -5.21 16.71 -20.44
C ASN A 172 -4.16 17.79 -20.73
N ASP A 173 -3.00 17.42 -21.31
CA ASP A 173 -1.89 18.34 -21.63
C ASP A 173 -1.40 19.17 -20.46
N ILE A 174 -1.40 18.58 -19.24
CA ILE A 174 -0.95 19.25 -18.02
C ILE A 174 0.54 18.97 -17.81
N TYR A 175 1.35 20.02 -17.92
CA TYR A 175 2.81 19.95 -17.75
C TYR A 175 3.19 20.39 -16.35
N MET A 176 3.54 19.44 -15.48
CA MET A 176 3.96 19.72 -14.11
C MET A 176 5.17 18.89 -13.69
N GLY A 177 5.91 19.39 -12.70
CA GLY A 177 6.94 18.63 -12.02
C GLY A 177 6.37 17.84 -10.85
N TYR A 178 6.93 16.68 -10.58
CA TYR A 178 6.55 15.86 -9.43
C TYR A 178 7.72 15.08 -8.85
N ALA A 179 7.55 14.60 -7.64
CA ALA A 179 8.50 13.71 -6.98
C ALA A 179 7.80 12.48 -6.41
N SER A 180 8.51 11.36 -6.39
CA SER A 180 8.11 10.14 -5.69
C SER A 180 9.11 9.88 -4.57
N TYR A 181 8.60 9.70 -3.36
CA TYR A 181 9.40 9.47 -2.18
C TYR A 181 8.87 8.28 -1.37
N ARG A 182 9.58 7.14 -1.44
CA ARG A 182 9.19 5.86 -0.84
C ARG A 182 10.41 5.22 -0.19
N GLY A 183 10.72 5.62 1.04
CA GLY A 183 11.93 5.14 1.72
C GLY A 183 13.21 5.46 0.95
N ASP A 184 13.90 4.44 0.47
CA ASP A 184 15.14 4.60 -0.31
C ASP A 184 14.91 4.92 -1.79
N TYR A 185 13.68 4.71 -2.26
CA TYR A 185 13.30 5.06 -3.63
C TYR A 185 12.86 6.52 -3.69
N ARG A 186 13.74 7.37 -4.22
CA ARG A 186 13.55 8.81 -4.33
C ARG A 186 13.85 9.27 -5.74
N ARG A 187 12.87 9.86 -6.38
CA ARG A 187 13.03 10.43 -7.72
C ARG A 187 12.26 11.72 -7.89
N ILE A 188 12.73 12.54 -8.82
CA ILE A 188 12.10 13.78 -9.23
C ILE A 188 12.05 13.86 -10.75
N LYS A 189 10.98 14.42 -11.27
CA LYS A 189 10.82 14.79 -12.68
C LYS A 189 10.31 16.22 -12.75
N TYR A 190 11.01 17.08 -13.47
CA TYR A 190 10.52 18.42 -13.75
C TYR A 190 9.63 18.43 -14.99
N ALA A 191 8.78 19.44 -15.14
CA ALA A 191 7.82 19.55 -16.22
C ALA A 191 8.42 19.34 -17.64
N ASN A 192 9.66 19.82 -17.84
CA ASN A 192 10.35 19.72 -19.13
C ASN A 192 11.33 18.53 -19.24
N ASP A 193 11.43 17.70 -18.20
CA ASP A 193 12.32 16.53 -18.23
C ASP A 193 11.64 15.36 -18.96
N ARG A 194 12.42 14.64 -19.74
CA ARG A 194 11.95 13.39 -20.38
C ARG A 194 11.95 12.24 -19.37
N GLU A 195 12.92 12.21 -18.48
CA GLU A 195 13.18 11.10 -17.55
C GLU A 195 13.22 11.57 -16.11
N HIS A 196 13.00 10.61 -15.21
CA HIS A 196 13.16 10.81 -13.78
C HIS A 196 14.65 10.85 -13.42
N ARG A 197 14.96 11.65 -12.40
CA ARG A 197 16.30 11.70 -11.80
C ARG A 197 16.23 11.19 -10.37
N LYS A 198 17.22 10.43 -9.93
CA LYS A 198 17.41 10.13 -8.51
C LYS A 198 17.58 11.45 -7.75
N ALA A 199 16.93 11.57 -6.60
CA ALA A 199 16.94 12.79 -5.82
C ALA A 199 17.23 12.52 -4.35
N GLU A 200 17.85 13.47 -3.67
CA GLU A 200 17.98 13.47 -2.23
C GLU A 200 16.82 14.22 -1.57
N LYS A 201 16.57 13.97 -0.27
CA LYS A 201 15.52 14.67 0.51
C LYS A 201 15.56 16.19 0.31
N ARG A 202 16.77 16.77 0.39
CA ARG A 202 17.00 18.22 0.23
C ARG A 202 16.63 18.73 -1.16
N ASP A 203 16.80 17.91 -2.20
CA ASP A 203 16.52 18.31 -3.57
C ASP A 203 15.01 18.37 -3.81
N ILE A 204 14.26 17.39 -3.28
CA ILE A 204 12.79 17.37 -3.31
C ILE A 204 12.23 18.57 -2.55
N THR A 205 12.70 18.82 -1.32
CA THR A 205 12.27 19.99 -0.52
C THR A 205 12.57 21.30 -1.23
N ARG A 206 13.76 21.43 -1.82
CA ARG A 206 14.13 22.65 -2.58
C ARG A 206 13.26 22.83 -3.81
N ALA A 207 13.00 21.76 -4.55
CA ALA A 207 12.16 21.81 -5.75
C ALA A 207 10.71 22.19 -5.44
N LEU A 208 10.16 21.65 -4.32
CA LEU A 208 8.85 22.01 -3.82
C LEU A 208 8.77 23.50 -3.45
N ASN A 209 9.71 23.98 -2.62
CA ASN A 209 9.76 25.37 -2.14
C ASN A 209 9.93 26.39 -3.28
N ASN A 210 10.58 25.98 -4.37
CA ASN A 210 10.81 26.83 -5.55
C ASN A 210 9.72 26.69 -6.63
N GLY A 211 8.65 25.92 -6.35
CA GLY A 211 7.55 25.71 -7.28
C GLY A 211 7.92 24.89 -8.53
N ARG A 212 9.07 24.19 -8.53
CA ARG A 212 9.51 23.36 -9.66
C ARG A 212 8.82 22.01 -9.72
N ILE A 213 8.23 21.58 -8.63
CA ILE A 213 7.33 20.42 -8.52
C ILE A 213 6.06 20.85 -7.80
N GLN A 214 4.93 20.31 -8.26
CA GLN A 214 3.62 20.59 -7.73
C GLN A 214 3.01 19.40 -6.98
N VAL A 215 3.53 18.19 -7.20
CA VAL A 215 3.04 16.98 -6.53
C VAL A 215 4.17 16.19 -5.93
N ILE A 216 3.95 15.66 -4.72
CA ILE A 216 4.81 14.66 -4.11
C ILE A 216 3.95 13.44 -3.76
N PHE A 217 4.31 12.30 -4.30
CA PHE A 217 3.79 10.98 -3.91
C PHE A 217 4.65 10.43 -2.79
N CYS A 218 4.09 10.30 -1.59
CA CYS A 218 4.82 9.92 -0.38
C CYS A 218 4.29 8.64 0.25
N SER A 219 5.17 7.73 0.64
CA SER A 219 4.82 6.71 1.64
C SER A 219 4.99 7.27 3.07
N SER A 220 4.28 6.68 4.04
CA SER A 220 4.34 7.14 5.44
C SER A 220 5.76 7.10 6.00
N ALA A 221 6.50 6.02 5.77
CA ALA A 221 7.89 5.87 6.19
C ALA A 221 8.82 6.91 5.53
N ALA A 222 8.48 7.34 4.32
CA ALA A 222 9.28 8.29 3.57
C ALA A 222 9.10 9.75 4.04
N SER A 223 7.95 10.08 4.62
CA SER A 223 7.64 11.46 5.03
C SER A 223 8.51 11.95 6.18
N GLU A 224 9.14 11.06 6.94
CA GLU A 224 10.01 11.44 8.04
C GLU A 224 11.21 12.27 7.57
N GLY A 225 11.37 13.45 8.19
CA GLY A 225 12.49 14.36 7.91
C GLY A 225 12.38 15.21 6.66
N LEU A 226 11.23 15.22 5.95
CA LEU A 226 10.94 16.21 4.91
C LEU A 226 10.26 17.44 5.49
N ASN A 227 10.71 18.63 5.04
CA ASN A 227 9.98 19.87 5.23
C ASN A 227 9.06 20.08 4.02
N LEU A 228 7.76 19.92 4.25
CA LEU A 228 6.72 19.95 3.21
C LEU A 228 5.78 21.16 3.37
N GLN A 229 6.18 22.18 4.13
CA GLN A 229 5.39 23.38 4.45
C GLN A 229 5.06 24.26 3.24
N ALA A 230 5.67 24.03 2.09
CA ALA A 230 5.26 24.72 0.86
C ALA A 230 3.93 24.20 0.30
N ALA A 231 3.49 23.00 0.72
CA ALA A 231 2.19 22.48 0.38
C ALA A 231 1.18 22.80 1.49
N SER A 232 -0.03 23.12 1.10
CA SER A 232 -1.17 23.36 2.00
C SER A 232 -2.33 22.39 1.75
N TYR A 233 -2.15 21.45 0.84
CA TYR A 233 -3.14 20.43 0.51
C TYR A 233 -2.53 19.04 0.57
N MET A 234 -3.28 18.12 1.19
CA MET A 234 -2.88 16.72 1.35
C MET A 234 -4.04 15.79 1.03
N ILE A 235 -3.78 14.74 0.27
CA ILE A 235 -4.70 13.64 0.03
C ILE A 235 -4.12 12.38 0.68
N ASN A 236 -4.83 11.79 1.65
CA ASN A 236 -4.54 10.49 2.20
C ASN A 236 -5.39 9.44 1.47
N VAL A 237 -4.76 8.63 0.63
CA VAL A 237 -5.43 7.55 -0.14
C VAL A 237 -5.86 6.44 0.81
N ASP A 238 -5.08 6.20 1.85
CA ASP A 238 -5.43 5.38 2.99
C ASP A 238 -5.27 6.18 4.28
N VAL A 239 -6.20 5.98 5.19
CA VAL A 239 -6.19 6.66 6.49
C VAL A 239 -5.47 5.78 7.50
N PRO A 240 -4.46 6.32 8.22
CA PRO A 240 -3.78 5.55 9.25
C PRO A 240 -4.75 5.06 10.33
N TRP A 241 -4.57 3.81 10.76
CA TRP A 241 -5.38 3.21 11.82
C TRP A 241 -5.05 3.78 13.20
N VAL A 242 -3.86 4.31 13.35
CA VAL A 242 -3.40 4.94 14.57
C VAL A 242 -3.54 6.46 14.40
N PRO A 243 -4.34 7.15 15.23
CA PRO A 243 -4.56 8.60 15.11
C PRO A 243 -3.26 9.41 15.16
N SER A 244 -2.27 8.99 15.94
CA SER A 244 -0.97 9.66 16.00
C SER A 244 -0.22 9.67 14.66
N ASP A 245 -0.42 8.65 13.82
CA ASP A 245 0.21 8.60 12.50
C ASP A 245 -0.42 9.62 11.54
N LEU A 246 -1.75 9.80 11.66
CA LEU A 246 -2.44 10.86 10.93
C LEU A 246 -1.96 12.24 11.38
N GLU A 247 -1.86 12.46 12.70
CA GLU A 247 -1.31 13.70 13.26
C GLU A 247 0.13 13.96 12.79
N GLN A 248 0.95 12.93 12.74
CA GLN A 248 2.32 13.03 12.21
C GLN A 248 2.34 13.41 10.72
N ARG A 249 1.45 12.81 9.88
CA ARG A 249 1.32 13.21 8.47
C ARG A 249 0.90 14.67 8.36
N ILE A 250 -0.13 15.08 9.09
CA ILE A 250 -0.62 16.46 9.13
C ILE A 250 0.48 17.43 9.56
N GLY A 251 1.23 17.08 10.60
CA GLY A 251 2.35 17.87 11.10
C GLY A 251 3.51 18.08 10.10
N ARG A 252 3.49 17.42 8.93
CA ARG A 252 4.45 17.71 7.85
C ARG A 252 4.14 19.00 7.08
N ILE A 253 2.87 19.37 7.00
CA ILE A 253 2.40 20.57 6.31
C ILE A 253 1.85 21.62 7.29
N ALA A 254 1.08 21.22 8.30
CA ALA A 254 0.56 22.09 9.34
C ALA A 254 1.62 22.30 10.44
N ARG A 255 2.60 23.13 10.17
CA ARG A 255 3.75 23.36 11.05
C ARG A 255 4.11 24.85 11.10
N LEU A 256 4.82 25.27 12.16
CA LEU A 256 5.35 26.62 12.25
C LEU A 256 6.17 26.96 10.99
N GLY A 257 5.78 28.04 10.30
CA GLY A 257 6.34 28.46 9.02
C GLY A 257 5.49 28.09 7.79
N GLN A 258 4.31 27.48 7.97
CA GLN A 258 3.30 27.40 6.92
C GLN A 258 2.90 28.81 6.49
N LYS A 259 2.82 29.05 5.17
CA LYS A 259 2.53 30.37 4.59
C LYS A 259 1.06 30.60 4.29
N GLU A 260 0.31 29.52 4.15
CA GLU A 260 -1.13 29.56 3.93
C GLU A 260 -1.86 29.56 5.26
N ASP A 261 -2.94 30.32 5.34
CA ASP A 261 -3.75 30.45 6.56
C ASP A 261 -4.48 29.15 6.93
N GLU A 262 -4.76 28.30 5.93
CA GLU A 262 -5.44 27.02 6.09
C GLU A 262 -4.68 25.89 5.40
N VAL A 263 -4.77 24.72 6.00
CA VAL A 263 -4.30 23.44 5.44
C VAL A 263 -5.50 22.55 5.23
N VAL A 264 -5.67 22.08 4.00
CA VAL A 264 -6.78 21.19 3.62
C VAL A 264 -6.27 19.75 3.55
N ILE A 265 -7.03 18.82 4.13
CA ILE A 265 -6.67 17.42 4.19
C ILE A 265 -7.88 16.59 3.80
N ASP A 266 -7.78 15.89 2.69
CA ASP A 266 -8.78 14.91 2.26
C ASP A 266 -8.32 13.51 2.63
N ASN A 267 -9.21 12.78 3.31
CA ASN A 267 -9.02 11.40 3.67
C ASN A 267 -9.98 10.54 2.86
N ILE A 268 -9.47 9.56 2.11
CA ILE A 268 -10.28 8.68 1.28
C ILE A 268 -10.43 7.33 1.99
N TRP A 269 -11.65 6.84 2.11
CA TRP A 269 -11.95 5.52 2.66
C TRP A 269 -13.09 4.84 1.91
N TYR A 270 -13.11 3.51 1.92
CA TYR A 270 -14.24 2.78 1.38
C TYR A 270 -15.44 2.85 2.34
N PRO A 271 -16.63 3.23 1.86
CA PRO A 271 -17.84 3.16 2.67
C PRO A 271 -18.10 1.70 3.09
N PHE A 272 -18.60 1.52 4.32
CA PHE A 272 -18.88 0.21 4.91
C PHE A 272 -17.69 -0.72 5.11
N SER A 273 -16.48 -0.21 4.96
CA SER A 273 -15.24 -0.94 5.27
C SER A 273 -14.88 -0.81 6.76
N ILE A 274 -13.82 -1.51 7.13
CA ILE A 274 -13.25 -1.39 8.48
C ILE A 274 -12.78 0.05 8.76
N GLU A 275 -12.31 0.77 7.75
CA GLU A 275 -11.93 2.19 7.87
C GLU A 275 -13.11 3.06 8.28
N SER A 276 -14.30 2.81 7.73
CA SER A 276 -15.50 3.60 8.03
C SER A 276 -15.97 3.47 9.49
N ASN A 277 -15.55 2.41 10.19
CA ASN A 277 -15.88 2.20 11.59
C ASN A 277 -14.94 2.96 12.55
N MET A 278 -13.77 3.38 12.05
CA MET A 278 -12.78 4.10 12.85
C MET A 278 -13.05 5.60 12.93
N TYR A 279 -13.79 6.14 11.96
CA TYR A 279 -14.05 7.58 11.82
C TYR A 279 -15.52 7.96 12.03
N LYS A 280 -16.30 7.05 12.62
CA LYS A 280 -17.64 7.32 13.18
C LYS A 280 -17.56 7.62 14.67
#